data_2a16b36a6f9d288c83592e9a4aea9aca
#
_entry.id   2a16b36a6f9d288c83592e9a4aea9aca
#
_cell.length_a   1.000
_cell.length_b   1.000
_cell.length_c   1.000
_cell.angle_alpha   90.00
_cell.angle_beta   90.00
_cell.angle_gamma   90.00
#
_symmetry.space_group_name_H-M   'P 1'
#
loop_
_entity.id
_entity.type
_entity.pdbx_description
1 polymer ?
#
loop_
_entity_poly.entity_id
_entity_poly.type
_entity_poly.pdbx_seq_one_letter_code
_entity_poly.pdbx_strand_id
1 'polypeptide(L)'
;MFGERLKRARVRAGLSMQGLVDRADNIVSKQSISQYEKNLKTPSSTVLIALANALGIGIDYFFRNVNVSIGEVDFRKHSSFSKKKQEVLKEKIREYLERYIEIENILGLDYKFENHLKNEPINSLDDIENISTKLRESWNLGIDPIGNIIEMLELKNIKVLLVDDDKKFNGLCGEVNDEESHYFIVLNNSKELKSDRKRFTALHELAHLVLPNHLLDKEKVSDRFAGAFLFPKESVINEFGAKRTKISIEELAHIKQKYGISIAGIIFRLRQLDIINEAMFKRFWIANKTSKFDERYPYKKEIKTTRFQNLLAHAYSEEFISLSKLAELSGLGVDDALQKYGEIF
;
A
#
# COMPACT_ATOMS: atom_id res chain seq x y z
N MET A 1 4.72 10.48 -24.10
CA MET A 1 5.42 10.21 -25.38
C MET A 1 6.04 8.83 -25.38
N PHE A 2 6.12 8.14 -26.53
CA PHE A 2 6.57 6.74 -26.67
C PHE A 2 7.89 6.42 -25.93
N GLY A 3 8.94 7.21 -26.17
CA GLY A 3 10.28 6.91 -25.60
C GLY A 3 10.33 6.94 -24.08
N GLU A 4 9.58 7.83 -23.45
CA GLU A 4 9.45 7.86 -22.00
C GLU A 4 8.74 6.60 -21.47
N ARG A 5 7.67 6.17 -22.14
CA ARG A 5 6.95 4.93 -21.82
C ARG A 5 7.86 3.70 -21.98
N LEU A 6 8.64 3.63 -23.05
CA LEU A 6 9.61 2.55 -23.26
C LEU A 6 10.65 2.51 -22.12
N LYS A 7 11.23 3.66 -21.77
CA LYS A 7 12.19 3.77 -20.66
C LYS A 7 11.57 3.32 -19.34
N ARG A 8 10.37 3.76 -19.00
CA ARG A 8 9.64 3.38 -17.79
C ARG A 8 9.38 1.88 -17.74
N ALA A 9 8.87 1.28 -18.82
CA ALA A 9 8.62 -0.15 -18.89
C ALA A 9 9.91 -0.96 -18.69
N ARG A 10 11.02 -0.54 -19.33
CA ARG A 10 12.32 -1.18 -19.14
C ARG A 10 12.84 -1.07 -17.70
N VAL A 11 12.75 0.10 -17.09
CA VAL A 11 13.15 0.31 -15.69
C VAL A 11 12.28 -0.53 -14.77
N ARG A 12 10.96 -0.53 -14.95
CA ARG A 12 10.02 -1.36 -14.20
C ARG A 12 10.37 -2.85 -14.27
N ALA A 13 10.80 -3.34 -15.43
CA ALA A 13 11.27 -4.70 -15.62
C ALA A 13 12.68 -4.96 -15.03
N GLY A 14 13.32 -3.94 -14.46
CA GLY A 14 14.68 -4.03 -13.87
C GLY A 14 15.79 -4.22 -14.93
N LEU A 15 15.51 -3.97 -16.22
CA LEU A 15 16.43 -4.21 -17.32
C LEU A 15 17.34 -3.00 -17.59
N SER A 16 18.60 -3.27 -17.93
CA SER A 16 19.46 -2.32 -18.64
C SER A 16 19.03 -2.20 -20.11
N MET A 17 19.53 -1.21 -20.85
CA MET A 17 19.27 -1.16 -22.30
C MET A 17 19.78 -2.43 -23.01
N GLN A 18 20.95 -2.93 -22.62
CA GLN A 18 21.47 -4.20 -23.16
C GLN A 18 20.58 -5.38 -22.74
N GLY A 19 20.15 -5.46 -21.48
CA GLY A 19 19.24 -6.52 -21.04
C GLY A 19 17.89 -6.52 -21.78
N LEU A 20 17.40 -5.35 -22.24
CA LEU A 20 16.22 -5.29 -23.10
C LEU A 20 16.52 -5.80 -24.51
N VAL A 21 17.69 -5.46 -25.09
CA VAL A 21 18.15 -6.00 -26.38
C VAL A 21 18.20 -7.52 -26.35
N ASP A 22 18.86 -8.07 -25.32
CA ASP A 22 19.03 -9.52 -25.16
C ASP A 22 17.67 -10.23 -25.03
N ARG A 23 16.76 -9.64 -24.24
CA ARG A 23 15.41 -10.19 -24.03
C ARG A 23 14.48 -10.03 -25.24
N ALA A 24 14.79 -9.11 -26.14
CA ALA A 24 14.10 -8.92 -27.43
C ALA A 24 14.78 -9.68 -28.58
N ASP A 25 15.51 -10.75 -28.27
CA ASP A 25 16.19 -11.62 -29.24
C ASP A 25 17.12 -10.87 -30.21
N ASN A 26 17.73 -9.77 -29.72
CA ASN A 26 18.65 -8.92 -30.48
C ASN A 26 18.04 -8.30 -31.76
N ILE A 27 16.71 -8.18 -31.86
CA ILE A 27 16.02 -7.57 -33.00
C ILE A 27 16.39 -6.09 -33.18
N VAL A 28 16.92 -5.45 -32.16
CA VAL A 28 17.37 -4.06 -32.14
C VAL A 28 18.72 -3.93 -31.44
N SER A 29 19.47 -2.87 -31.78
CA SER A 29 20.71 -2.53 -31.10
C SER A 29 20.45 -1.70 -29.82
N LYS A 30 21.40 -1.71 -28.87
CA LYS A 30 21.40 -0.82 -27.72
C LYS A 30 21.31 0.67 -28.11
N GLN A 31 21.96 1.04 -29.23
CA GLN A 31 21.90 2.40 -29.79
C GLN A 31 20.47 2.75 -30.25
N SER A 32 19.77 1.80 -30.89
CA SER A 32 18.37 1.99 -31.29
C SER A 32 17.46 2.18 -30.07
N ILE A 33 17.61 1.37 -29.01
CA ILE A 33 16.87 1.56 -27.76
C ILE A 33 17.10 2.96 -27.20
N SER A 34 18.36 3.43 -27.15
CA SER A 34 18.68 4.80 -26.68
C SER A 34 18.03 5.88 -27.52
N GLN A 35 17.97 5.70 -28.85
CA GLN A 35 17.31 6.65 -29.76
C GLN A 35 15.79 6.65 -29.57
N TYR A 36 15.17 5.47 -29.37
CA TYR A 36 13.75 5.35 -29.10
C TYR A 36 13.38 6.01 -27.76
N GLU A 37 14.13 5.76 -26.69
CA GLU A 37 13.87 6.35 -25.37
C GLU A 37 14.00 7.89 -25.36
N LYS A 38 14.82 8.44 -26.27
CA LYS A 38 14.97 9.90 -26.47
C LYS A 38 14.00 10.49 -27.51
N ASN A 39 13.10 9.69 -28.06
CA ASN A 39 12.19 10.07 -29.15
C ASN A 39 12.90 10.61 -30.41
N LEU A 40 14.17 10.22 -30.64
CA LEU A 40 14.93 10.58 -31.83
C LEU A 40 14.61 9.68 -33.02
N LYS A 41 14.01 8.53 -32.77
CA LYS A 41 13.60 7.56 -33.79
C LYS A 41 12.34 6.84 -33.31
N THR A 42 11.50 6.42 -34.25
CA THR A 42 10.31 5.59 -34.01
C THR A 42 10.58 4.15 -34.42
N PRO A 43 10.26 3.12 -33.62
CA PRO A 43 10.39 1.73 -34.02
C PRO A 43 9.37 1.37 -35.12
N SER A 44 9.72 0.40 -35.96
CA SER A 44 8.73 -0.25 -36.82
C SER A 44 7.74 -1.09 -36.01
N SER A 45 6.60 -1.45 -36.60
CA SER A 45 5.58 -2.29 -35.94
C SER A 45 6.16 -3.62 -35.44
N THR A 46 7.03 -4.28 -36.21
CA THR A 46 7.69 -5.52 -35.81
C THR A 46 8.56 -5.33 -34.56
N VAL A 47 9.35 -4.25 -34.54
CA VAL A 47 10.20 -3.91 -33.38
C VAL A 47 9.35 -3.55 -32.18
N LEU A 48 8.26 -2.79 -32.38
CA LEU A 48 7.34 -2.41 -31.31
C LEU A 48 6.72 -3.64 -30.64
N ILE A 49 6.25 -4.61 -31.43
CA ILE A 49 5.70 -5.88 -30.94
C ILE A 49 6.76 -6.66 -30.14
N ALA A 50 7.97 -6.78 -30.69
CA ALA A 50 9.05 -7.49 -30.01
C ALA A 50 9.44 -6.84 -28.67
N LEU A 51 9.48 -5.51 -28.62
CA LEU A 51 9.73 -4.77 -27.37
C LEU A 51 8.59 -4.95 -26.36
N ALA A 52 7.33 -4.91 -26.80
CA ALA A 52 6.16 -5.16 -25.95
C ALA A 52 6.23 -6.56 -25.34
N ASN A 53 6.46 -7.59 -26.13
CA ASN A 53 6.62 -8.98 -25.70
C ASN A 53 7.79 -9.14 -24.71
N ALA A 54 8.96 -8.57 -25.03
CA ALA A 54 10.13 -8.60 -24.16
C ALA A 54 9.89 -7.93 -22.79
N LEU A 55 9.03 -6.92 -22.75
CA LEU A 55 8.67 -6.20 -21.53
C LEU A 55 7.46 -6.79 -20.81
N GLY A 56 6.74 -7.75 -21.42
CA GLY A 56 5.53 -8.35 -20.88
C GLY A 56 4.38 -7.33 -20.74
N ILE A 57 4.19 -6.47 -21.75
CA ILE A 57 3.16 -5.43 -21.80
C ILE A 57 2.40 -5.46 -23.12
N GLY A 58 1.16 -4.97 -23.12
CA GLY A 58 0.41 -4.71 -24.35
C GLY A 58 1.01 -3.51 -25.12
N ILE A 59 0.79 -3.48 -26.42
CA ILE A 59 1.24 -2.37 -27.29
C ILE A 59 0.58 -1.05 -26.85
N ASP A 60 -0.67 -1.11 -26.40
CA ASP A 60 -1.46 0.06 -25.97
C ASP A 60 -0.80 0.83 -24.81
N TYR A 61 -0.01 0.14 -24.00
CA TYR A 61 0.79 0.77 -22.92
C TYR A 61 1.63 1.94 -23.43
N PHE A 62 2.22 1.82 -24.62
CA PHE A 62 3.09 2.87 -25.18
C PHE A 62 2.34 4.14 -25.60
N PHE A 63 1.03 4.05 -25.77
CA PHE A 63 0.15 5.12 -26.26
C PHE A 63 -0.80 5.66 -25.18
N ARG A 64 -0.71 5.15 -23.96
CA ARG A 64 -1.56 5.60 -22.84
C ARG A 64 -1.33 7.08 -22.54
N ASN A 65 -2.41 7.84 -22.42
CA ASN A 65 -2.38 9.30 -22.22
C ASN A 65 -2.19 9.70 -20.74
N VAL A 66 -2.70 8.91 -19.81
CA VAL A 66 -2.58 9.19 -18.37
C VAL A 66 -1.11 9.13 -17.96
N ASN A 67 -0.63 10.21 -17.38
CA ASN A 67 0.77 10.37 -16.97
C ASN A 67 0.83 10.89 -15.54
N VAL A 68 1.14 10.00 -14.61
CA VAL A 68 1.18 10.28 -13.18
C VAL A 68 2.58 10.72 -12.77
N SER A 69 2.69 11.87 -12.14
CA SER A 69 3.91 12.36 -11.49
C SER A 69 3.90 11.97 -10.02
N ILE A 70 4.73 11.00 -9.64
CA ILE A 70 4.90 10.63 -8.23
C ILE A 70 5.83 11.67 -7.60
N GLY A 71 5.35 12.35 -6.55
CA GLY A 71 6.14 13.25 -5.72
C GLY A 71 7.33 12.56 -5.04
N GLU A 72 7.98 13.24 -4.12
CA GLU A 72 9.05 12.61 -3.33
C GLU A 72 8.46 11.50 -2.46
N VAL A 73 8.76 10.25 -2.82
CA VAL A 73 8.53 9.09 -1.93
C VAL A 73 9.75 9.00 -1.00
N ASP A 74 9.53 9.04 0.30
CA ASP A 74 10.64 8.98 1.25
C ASP A 74 11.20 7.56 1.38
N PHE A 75 12.06 7.18 0.42
CA PHE A 75 12.83 5.94 0.49
C PHE A 75 13.99 5.98 1.51
N ARG A 76 14.25 7.14 2.17
CA ARG A 76 15.39 7.30 3.10
C ARG A 76 15.30 6.37 4.31
N LYS A 77 14.09 6.02 4.73
CA LYS A 77 13.83 5.04 5.79
C LYS A 77 14.24 3.61 5.40
N HIS A 78 14.43 3.35 4.11
CA HIS A 78 14.79 2.06 3.54
C HIS A 78 16.23 2.08 3.03
N SER A 79 17.20 2.44 3.90
CA SER A 79 18.64 2.54 3.59
C SER A 79 19.25 1.28 2.96
N SER A 80 18.58 0.15 3.05
CA SER A 80 18.98 -1.12 2.43
C SER A 80 18.56 -1.26 0.97
N PHE A 81 17.74 -0.33 0.42
CA PHE A 81 17.34 -0.37 -0.98
C PHE A 81 18.42 0.24 -1.87
N SER A 82 18.95 -0.54 -2.81
CA SER A 82 19.79 0.02 -3.87
C SER A 82 18.98 1.02 -4.70
N LYS A 83 19.64 2.07 -5.24
CA LYS A 83 18.99 3.04 -6.14
C LYS A 83 18.20 2.37 -7.27
N LYS A 84 18.75 1.28 -7.83
CA LYS A 84 18.07 0.50 -8.87
C LYS A 84 16.74 -0.10 -8.39
N LYS A 85 16.70 -0.67 -7.17
CA LYS A 85 15.45 -1.21 -6.61
C LYS A 85 14.41 -0.11 -6.33
N GLN A 86 14.86 1.05 -5.83
CA GLN A 86 13.98 2.21 -5.62
C GLN A 86 13.32 2.66 -6.93
N GLU A 87 14.10 2.78 -8.01
CA GLU A 87 13.58 3.15 -9.34
C GLU A 87 12.57 2.11 -9.87
N VAL A 88 12.88 0.82 -9.73
CA VAL A 88 11.96 -0.26 -10.14
C VAL A 88 10.64 -0.18 -9.36
N LEU A 89 10.71 0.00 -8.04
CA LEU A 89 9.53 0.10 -7.20
C LEU A 89 8.72 1.36 -7.54
N LYS A 90 9.39 2.49 -7.76
CA LYS A 90 8.74 3.75 -8.17
C LYS A 90 7.98 3.59 -9.49
N GLU A 91 8.56 2.90 -10.48
CA GLU A 91 7.87 2.66 -11.75
C GLU A 91 6.71 1.65 -11.61
N LYS A 92 6.81 0.65 -10.73
CA LYS A 92 5.68 -0.24 -10.42
C LYS A 92 4.51 0.52 -9.78
N ILE A 93 4.81 1.40 -8.83
CA ILE A 93 3.81 2.25 -8.16
C ILE A 93 3.14 3.17 -9.19
N ARG A 94 3.94 3.85 -10.02
CA ARG A 94 3.43 4.75 -11.06
C ARG A 94 2.48 4.03 -12.02
N GLU A 95 2.89 2.89 -12.54
CA GLU A 95 2.08 2.07 -13.45
C GLU A 95 0.75 1.65 -12.82
N TYR A 96 0.76 1.24 -11.55
CA TYR A 96 -0.47 0.88 -10.84
C TYR A 96 -1.40 2.09 -10.66
N LEU A 97 -0.84 3.23 -10.27
CA LEU A 97 -1.62 4.46 -10.05
C LEU A 97 -2.19 5.00 -11.37
N GLU A 98 -1.42 4.96 -12.46
CA GLU A 98 -1.93 5.34 -13.79
C GLU A 98 -3.16 4.51 -14.19
N ARG A 99 -3.10 3.19 -14.02
CA ARG A 99 -4.24 2.29 -14.30
C ARG A 99 -5.42 2.53 -13.38
N TYR A 100 -5.13 2.79 -12.11
CA TYR A 100 -6.18 3.03 -11.11
C TYR A 100 -6.91 4.35 -11.38
N ILE A 101 -6.18 5.42 -11.63
CA ILE A 101 -6.75 6.74 -11.97
C ILE A 101 -7.49 6.66 -13.31
N GLU A 102 -6.94 5.95 -14.29
CA GLU A 102 -7.59 5.80 -15.60
C GLU A 102 -8.96 5.13 -15.48
N ILE A 103 -9.09 4.05 -14.68
CA ILE A 103 -10.42 3.40 -14.50
C ILE A 103 -11.39 4.27 -13.70
N GLU A 104 -10.89 5.04 -12.71
CA GLU A 104 -11.72 6.01 -11.99
C GLU A 104 -12.24 7.09 -12.94
N ASN A 105 -11.40 7.64 -13.81
CA ASN A 105 -11.78 8.62 -14.82
C ASN A 105 -12.81 8.07 -15.82
N ILE A 106 -12.63 6.84 -16.30
CA ILE A 106 -13.58 6.18 -17.21
C ILE A 106 -14.96 6.04 -16.55
N LEU A 107 -15.00 5.73 -15.28
CA LEU A 107 -16.24 5.60 -14.50
C LEU A 107 -16.81 6.94 -14.00
N GLY A 108 -16.13 8.07 -14.29
CA GLY A 108 -16.57 9.39 -13.83
C GLY A 108 -16.51 9.55 -12.30
N LEU A 109 -15.62 8.82 -11.64
CA LEU A 109 -15.47 8.85 -10.19
C LEU A 109 -14.49 9.98 -9.81
N ASP A 110 -15.03 11.06 -9.28
CA ASP A 110 -14.27 12.21 -8.77
C ASP A 110 -14.27 12.15 -7.23
N TYR A 111 -13.34 11.39 -6.66
CA TYR A 111 -13.19 11.27 -5.22
C TYR A 111 -11.91 11.91 -4.73
N LYS A 112 -12.04 12.95 -3.89
CA LYS A 112 -10.91 13.60 -3.22
C LYS A 112 -10.74 13.07 -1.81
N PHE A 113 -9.50 12.89 -1.40
CA PHE A 113 -9.19 12.61 -0.01
C PHE A 113 -9.25 13.91 0.80
N GLU A 114 -10.08 13.92 1.85
CA GLU A 114 -10.17 15.03 2.79
C GLU A 114 -9.36 14.72 4.05
N ASN A 115 -8.30 15.50 4.29
CA ASN A 115 -7.52 15.39 5.52
C ASN A 115 -8.13 16.26 6.62
N HIS A 116 -8.94 15.65 7.47
CA HIS A 116 -9.57 16.29 8.62
C HIS A 116 -8.62 16.64 9.77
N LEU A 117 -7.36 16.16 9.73
CA LEU A 117 -6.36 16.37 10.78
C LEU A 117 -5.34 17.46 10.44
N LYS A 118 -5.42 18.09 9.28
CA LYS A 118 -4.40 19.03 8.77
C LYS A 118 -3.98 20.12 9.75
N ASN A 119 -4.89 20.58 10.60
CA ASN A 119 -4.69 21.69 11.55
C ASN A 119 -4.64 21.26 13.02
N GLU A 120 -4.59 19.96 13.32
CA GLU A 120 -4.57 19.46 14.68
C GLU A 120 -3.17 19.66 15.30
N PRO A 121 -3.04 20.29 16.46
CA PRO A 121 -1.74 20.48 17.09
C PRO A 121 -1.24 19.16 17.69
N ILE A 122 0.05 18.85 17.49
CA ILE A 122 0.74 17.70 18.06
C ILE A 122 1.90 18.21 18.92
N ASN A 123 1.73 18.26 20.23
CA ASN A 123 2.73 18.72 21.20
C ASN A 123 3.33 17.56 21.99
N SER A 124 2.59 16.46 22.14
CA SER A 124 2.97 15.28 22.90
C SER A 124 2.47 13.98 22.26
N LEU A 125 3.01 12.84 22.69
CA LEU A 125 2.52 11.53 22.25
C LEU A 125 1.09 11.24 22.78
N ASP A 126 0.65 11.91 23.83
CA ASP A 126 -0.70 11.71 24.41
C ASP A 126 -1.77 12.38 23.54
N ASP A 127 -1.43 13.45 22.81
CA ASP A 127 -2.35 14.10 21.88
C ASP A 127 -2.80 13.14 20.77
N ILE A 128 -1.95 12.16 20.43
CA ILE A 128 -2.21 11.17 19.35
C ILE A 128 -3.44 10.30 19.67
N GLU A 129 -3.76 10.06 20.94
CA GLU A 129 -4.99 9.32 21.31
C GLU A 129 -6.24 10.08 20.84
N ASN A 130 -6.30 11.39 21.14
CA ASN A 130 -7.41 12.25 20.76
C ASN A 130 -7.47 12.45 19.23
N ILE A 131 -6.32 12.65 18.58
CA ILE A 131 -6.21 12.81 17.12
C ILE A 131 -6.69 11.55 16.40
N SER A 132 -6.28 10.37 16.89
CA SER A 132 -6.75 9.09 16.37
C SER A 132 -8.27 8.93 16.52
N THR A 133 -8.81 9.31 17.68
CA THR A 133 -10.26 9.30 17.93
C THR A 133 -11.00 10.23 16.97
N LYS A 134 -10.55 11.47 16.81
CA LYS A 134 -11.14 12.45 15.88
C LYS A 134 -11.18 11.91 14.44
N LEU A 135 -10.10 11.27 13.96
CA LEU A 135 -10.10 10.69 12.63
C LEU A 135 -11.09 9.54 12.53
N ARG A 136 -11.17 8.66 13.54
CA ARG A 136 -12.15 7.58 13.55
C ARG A 136 -13.59 8.10 13.53
N GLU A 137 -13.87 9.15 14.28
CA GLU A 137 -15.18 9.83 14.29
C GLU A 137 -15.51 10.46 12.94
N SER A 138 -14.58 11.22 12.33
CA SER A 138 -14.79 11.83 11.02
C SER A 138 -15.00 10.77 9.91
N TRP A 139 -14.48 9.57 10.11
CA TRP A 139 -14.67 8.43 9.21
C TRP A 139 -15.88 7.54 9.56
N ASN A 140 -16.61 7.88 10.61
CA ASN A 140 -17.77 7.11 11.13
C ASN A 140 -17.39 5.66 11.54
N LEU A 141 -16.21 5.45 12.11
CA LEU A 141 -15.72 4.13 12.53
C LEU A 141 -16.06 3.79 13.98
N GLY A 142 -16.38 4.79 14.80
CA GLY A 142 -16.59 4.62 16.24
C GLY A 142 -15.40 3.96 16.93
N ILE A 143 -15.66 3.17 17.97
CA ILE A 143 -14.63 2.46 18.75
C ILE A 143 -14.50 0.98 18.36
N ASP A 144 -15.32 0.49 17.44
CA ASP A 144 -15.40 -0.91 17.04
C ASP A 144 -14.13 -1.39 16.27
N PRO A 145 -13.85 -2.70 16.29
CA PRO A 145 -12.78 -3.28 15.50
C PRO A 145 -12.98 -3.04 14.01
N ILE A 146 -11.93 -2.61 13.31
CA ILE A 146 -11.96 -2.44 11.86
C ILE A 146 -11.76 -3.81 11.20
N GLY A 147 -12.74 -4.26 10.43
CA GLY A 147 -12.69 -5.55 9.74
C GLY A 147 -11.57 -5.59 8.68
N ASN A 148 -11.73 -4.84 7.60
CA ASN A 148 -10.77 -4.73 6.51
C ASN A 148 -10.19 -3.31 6.46
N ILE A 149 -8.92 -3.17 6.90
CA ILE A 149 -8.23 -1.86 6.91
C ILE A 149 -7.97 -1.36 5.48
N ILE A 150 -7.66 -2.26 4.55
CA ILE A 150 -7.37 -1.85 3.17
C ILE A 150 -8.63 -1.29 2.53
N GLU A 151 -9.73 -1.99 2.64
CA GLU A 151 -11.02 -1.53 2.12
C GLU A 151 -11.44 -0.19 2.74
N MET A 152 -11.25 -0.04 4.05
CA MET A 152 -11.50 1.23 4.74
C MET A 152 -10.64 2.37 4.13
N LEU A 153 -9.34 2.16 3.90
CA LEU A 153 -8.46 3.15 3.29
C LEU A 153 -8.91 3.48 1.85
N GLU A 154 -9.24 2.45 1.06
CA GLU A 154 -9.69 2.61 -0.33
C GLU A 154 -11.05 3.36 -0.40
N LEU A 155 -11.96 3.12 0.55
CA LEU A 155 -13.22 3.88 0.68
C LEU A 155 -13.00 5.35 1.08
N LYS A 156 -11.85 5.66 1.65
CA LYS A 156 -11.42 7.05 1.95
C LYS A 156 -10.50 7.61 0.87
N ASN A 157 -10.51 7.03 -0.34
CA ASN A 157 -9.77 7.46 -1.52
C ASN A 157 -8.24 7.41 -1.38
N ILE A 158 -7.73 6.62 -0.45
CA ILE A 158 -6.31 6.29 -0.34
C ILE A 158 -6.07 4.99 -1.11
N LYS A 159 -5.35 5.07 -2.22
CA LYS A 159 -5.06 3.90 -3.06
C LYS A 159 -4.06 2.98 -2.39
N VAL A 160 -4.36 1.68 -2.28
CA VAL A 160 -3.47 0.73 -1.64
C VAL A 160 -2.91 -0.25 -2.64
N LEU A 161 -1.59 -0.33 -2.70
CA LEU A 161 -0.85 -1.26 -3.55
C LEU A 161 -0.15 -2.33 -2.71
N LEU A 162 -0.40 -3.59 -3.03
CA LEU A 162 0.32 -4.72 -2.46
C LEU A 162 1.45 -5.15 -3.41
N VAL A 163 2.70 -5.15 -2.93
CA VAL A 163 3.89 -5.50 -3.71
C VAL A 163 4.65 -6.60 -3.01
N ASP A 164 4.91 -7.70 -3.72
CA ASP A 164 5.80 -8.73 -3.22
C ASP A 164 7.25 -8.26 -3.35
N ASP A 165 7.92 -8.06 -2.21
CA ASP A 165 9.33 -7.68 -2.13
C ASP A 165 10.03 -8.39 -0.98
N ASP A 166 11.36 -8.18 -0.84
CA ASP A 166 12.13 -8.80 0.24
C ASP A 166 11.75 -8.25 1.63
N LYS A 167 12.20 -8.93 2.70
CA LYS A 167 11.84 -8.63 4.10
C LYS A 167 12.23 -7.25 4.62
N LYS A 168 13.01 -6.49 3.87
CA LYS A 168 13.56 -5.21 4.32
C LYS A 168 12.63 -4.02 4.08
N PHE A 169 11.55 -4.24 3.36
CA PHE A 169 10.51 -3.28 3.08
C PHE A 169 9.23 -3.69 3.80
N ASN A 170 8.63 -2.81 4.59
CA ASN A 170 7.34 -3.04 5.24
C ASN A 170 6.21 -2.32 4.50
N GLY A 171 6.37 -1.02 4.30
CA GLY A 171 5.43 -0.15 3.61
C GLY A 171 6.07 1.19 3.27
N LEU A 172 5.39 1.96 2.48
CA LEU A 172 5.66 3.38 2.21
C LEU A 172 4.36 4.06 1.79
N CYS A 173 4.34 5.36 1.89
CA CYS A 173 3.24 6.17 1.40
C CYS A 173 3.74 7.34 0.57
N GLY A 174 2.82 8.00 -0.11
CA GLY A 174 3.14 9.17 -0.90
C GLY A 174 1.91 9.83 -1.49
N GLU A 175 2.17 10.91 -2.19
CA GLU A 175 1.19 11.71 -2.91
C GLU A 175 1.59 11.77 -4.38
N VAL A 176 0.60 11.71 -5.23
CA VAL A 176 0.71 11.97 -6.66
C VAL A 176 0.21 13.36 -6.91
N ASN A 177 1.06 14.20 -7.46
CA ASN A 177 0.70 15.53 -7.92
C ASN A 177 0.33 15.44 -9.41
N ASP A 178 -0.97 15.35 -9.65
CA ASP A 178 -1.60 15.60 -10.93
C ASP A 178 -2.48 16.84 -10.79
N GLU A 179 -3.43 17.07 -11.67
CA GLU A 179 -4.43 18.14 -11.50
C GLU A 179 -5.17 18.03 -10.16
N GLU A 180 -5.23 16.81 -9.59
CA GLU A 180 -5.74 16.50 -8.26
C GLU A 180 -4.75 15.64 -7.45
N SER A 181 -4.61 15.93 -6.15
CA SER A 181 -3.76 15.16 -5.25
C SER A 181 -4.36 13.77 -4.95
N HIS A 182 -3.68 12.72 -5.37
CA HIS A 182 -4.04 11.34 -5.02
C HIS A 182 -3.06 10.79 -4.00
N TYR A 183 -3.58 10.20 -2.94
CA TYR A 183 -2.77 9.58 -1.88
C TYR A 183 -2.69 8.08 -2.06
N PHE A 184 -1.53 7.50 -1.77
CA PHE A 184 -1.33 6.07 -1.86
C PHE A 184 -0.50 5.51 -0.72
N ILE A 185 -0.74 4.24 -0.41
CA ILE A 185 0.03 3.43 0.51
C ILE A 185 0.47 2.16 -0.22
N VAL A 186 1.74 1.82 -0.12
CA VAL A 186 2.31 0.57 -0.64
C VAL A 186 2.66 -0.32 0.53
N LEU A 187 2.20 -1.56 0.51
CA LEU A 187 2.50 -2.55 1.54
C LEU A 187 3.25 -3.74 0.93
N ASN A 188 4.23 -4.22 1.65
CA ASN A 188 4.86 -5.47 1.29
C ASN A 188 3.91 -6.63 1.55
N ASN A 189 3.61 -7.39 0.49
CA ASN A 189 2.70 -8.53 0.53
C ASN A 189 3.42 -9.87 0.65
N SER A 190 4.72 -9.88 0.95
CA SER A 190 5.44 -11.15 1.10
C SER A 190 4.72 -12.07 2.09
N LYS A 191 4.74 -13.39 1.82
CA LYS A 191 4.10 -14.41 2.66
C LYS A 191 4.69 -14.49 4.08
N GLU A 192 5.88 -13.93 4.27
CA GLU A 192 6.58 -13.91 5.54
C GLU A 192 6.07 -12.81 6.49
N LEU A 193 5.44 -11.77 5.94
CA LEU A 193 4.83 -10.70 6.73
C LEU A 193 3.41 -11.09 7.14
N LYS A 194 3.19 -11.17 8.44
CA LYS A 194 1.90 -11.51 9.04
C LYS A 194 0.86 -10.41 8.75
N SER A 195 -0.40 -10.82 8.60
CA SER A 195 -1.50 -9.90 8.30
C SER A 195 -1.70 -8.82 9.36
N ASP A 196 -1.52 -9.13 10.66
CA ASP A 196 -1.57 -8.14 11.73
C ASP A 196 -0.44 -7.09 11.61
N ARG A 197 0.76 -7.49 11.18
CA ARG A 197 1.85 -6.56 10.88
C ARG A 197 1.53 -5.67 9.69
N LYS A 198 0.98 -6.22 8.60
CA LYS A 198 0.55 -5.43 7.43
C LYS A 198 -0.52 -4.40 7.80
N ARG A 199 -1.49 -4.77 8.67
CA ARG A 199 -2.52 -3.86 9.18
C ARG A 199 -1.92 -2.69 9.96
N PHE A 200 -0.98 -2.99 10.85
CA PHE A 200 -0.27 -1.98 11.62
C PHE A 200 0.54 -1.05 10.69
N THR A 201 1.27 -1.63 9.73
CA THR A 201 2.04 -0.85 8.75
C THR A 201 1.15 0.06 7.92
N ALA A 202 -0.01 -0.41 7.46
CA ALA A 202 -0.94 0.42 6.69
C ALA A 202 -1.37 1.69 7.46
N LEU A 203 -1.61 1.57 8.76
CA LEU A 203 -1.99 2.71 9.61
C LEU A 203 -0.79 3.56 10.04
N HIS A 204 0.39 2.96 10.14
CA HIS A 204 1.64 3.70 10.31
C HIS A 204 1.90 4.62 9.10
N GLU A 205 1.74 4.09 7.88
CA GLU A 205 1.87 4.87 6.65
C GLU A 205 0.72 5.91 6.52
N LEU A 206 -0.49 5.56 6.95
CA LEU A 206 -1.59 6.53 7.04
C LEU A 206 -1.22 7.72 7.92
N ALA A 207 -0.59 7.48 9.08
CA ALA A 207 -0.15 8.57 9.96
C ALA A 207 0.76 9.56 9.24
N HIS A 208 1.70 9.08 8.41
CA HIS A 208 2.57 9.96 7.61
C HIS A 208 1.82 10.80 6.58
N LEU A 209 0.66 10.34 6.09
CA LEU A 209 -0.16 11.08 5.13
C LEU A 209 -1.07 12.11 5.80
N VAL A 210 -1.61 11.79 6.98
CA VAL A 210 -2.70 12.58 7.57
C VAL A 210 -2.26 13.51 8.69
N LEU A 211 -1.18 13.17 9.41
CA LEU A 211 -0.75 13.97 10.55
C LEU A 211 -0.02 15.23 10.08
N PRO A 212 -0.31 16.38 10.71
CA PRO A 212 0.38 17.64 10.41
C PRO A 212 1.86 17.57 10.81
N ASN A 213 2.65 18.54 10.32
CA ASN A 213 4.04 18.66 10.72
C ASN A 213 4.17 18.93 12.23
N HIS A 214 5.08 18.22 12.88
CA HIS A 214 5.39 18.35 14.29
C HIS A 214 6.88 18.14 14.56
N LEU A 215 7.35 18.55 15.76
CA LEU A 215 8.75 18.47 16.16
C LEU A 215 9.13 17.13 16.80
N LEU A 216 8.16 16.27 17.08
CA LEU A 216 8.37 14.97 17.70
C LEU A 216 8.98 13.96 16.71
N ASP A 217 9.50 12.87 17.23
CA ASP A 217 9.97 11.72 16.44
C ASP A 217 8.80 11.13 15.63
N LYS A 218 8.87 11.30 14.31
CA LYS A 218 7.82 10.90 13.37
C LYS A 218 7.48 9.41 13.46
N GLU A 219 8.47 8.55 13.64
CA GLU A 219 8.25 7.10 13.73
C GLU A 219 7.48 6.73 15.00
N LYS A 220 7.86 7.32 16.14
CA LYS A 220 7.16 7.09 17.41
C LYS A 220 5.73 7.60 17.37
N VAL A 221 5.50 8.75 16.74
CA VAL A 221 4.16 9.32 16.53
C VAL A 221 3.33 8.41 15.65
N SER A 222 3.87 7.93 14.53
CA SER A 222 3.16 7.04 13.60
C SER A 222 2.86 5.67 14.25
N ASP A 223 3.79 5.12 15.02
CA ASP A 223 3.56 3.88 15.78
C ASP A 223 2.46 4.07 16.85
N ARG A 224 2.48 5.22 17.55
CA ARG A 224 1.44 5.55 18.54
C ARG A 224 0.08 5.67 17.87
N PHE A 225 0.02 6.38 16.75
CA PHE A 225 -1.21 6.55 15.95
C PHE A 225 -1.75 5.21 15.47
N ALA A 226 -0.92 4.38 14.83
CA ALA A 226 -1.32 3.07 14.33
C ALA A 226 -1.92 2.19 15.44
N GLY A 227 -1.28 2.17 16.62
CA GLY A 227 -1.76 1.45 17.78
C GLY A 227 -3.10 2.00 18.30
N ALA A 228 -3.22 3.32 18.43
CA ALA A 228 -4.43 4.00 18.89
C ALA A 228 -5.60 3.84 17.92
N PHE A 229 -5.31 3.87 16.61
CA PHE A 229 -6.31 3.70 15.58
C PHE A 229 -6.83 2.26 15.47
N LEU A 230 -5.94 1.24 15.59
CA LEU A 230 -6.33 -0.18 15.63
C LEU A 230 -7.14 -0.54 16.87
N PHE A 231 -6.71 -0.04 18.03
CA PHE A 231 -7.27 -0.39 19.31
C PHE A 231 -7.41 0.87 20.18
N PRO A 232 -8.52 1.63 20.01
CA PRO A 232 -8.78 2.89 20.70
C PRO A 232 -8.73 2.77 22.21
N LYS A 233 -8.35 3.85 22.89
CA LYS A 233 -8.24 3.90 24.37
C LYS A 233 -9.51 3.42 25.06
N GLU A 234 -10.68 3.86 24.59
CA GLU A 234 -11.96 3.45 25.17
C GLU A 234 -12.19 1.95 25.00
N SER A 235 -11.93 1.40 23.82
CA SER A 235 -12.01 -0.05 23.58
C SER A 235 -11.04 -0.83 24.47
N VAL A 236 -9.82 -0.32 24.67
CA VAL A 236 -8.84 -0.95 25.58
C VAL A 236 -9.38 -1.00 27.02
N ILE A 237 -9.98 0.10 27.48
CA ILE A 237 -10.59 0.17 28.83
C ILE A 237 -11.79 -0.76 28.94
N ASN A 238 -12.62 -0.85 27.92
CA ASN A 238 -13.78 -1.76 27.89
C ASN A 238 -13.35 -3.24 27.95
N GLU A 239 -12.26 -3.62 27.29
CA GLU A 239 -11.76 -5.01 27.26
C GLU A 239 -10.98 -5.38 28.53
N PHE A 240 -10.15 -4.48 29.06
CA PHE A 240 -9.20 -4.80 30.13
C PHE A 240 -9.51 -4.13 31.49
N GLY A 241 -10.39 -3.12 31.50
CA GLY A 241 -10.57 -2.23 32.67
C GLY A 241 -9.43 -1.23 32.81
N ALA A 242 -9.51 -0.40 33.85
CA ALA A 242 -8.57 0.70 34.09
C ALA A 242 -7.16 0.23 34.55
N LYS A 243 -7.08 -0.92 35.23
CA LYS A 243 -5.82 -1.47 35.78
C LYS A 243 -5.84 -3.00 35.74
N ARG A 244 -4.71 -3.59 35.41
CA ARG A 244 -4.54 -5.06 35.39
C ARG A 244 -3.21 -5.46 36.01
N THR A 245 -3.23 -6.51 36.82
CA THR A 245 -2.05 -7.10 37.45
C THR A 245 -1.68 -8.46 36.87
N LYS A 246 -2.62 -9.11 36.18
CA LYS A 246 -2.45 -10.40 35.48
C LYS A 246 -3.31 -10.41 34.23
N ILE A 247 -2.80 -10.98 33.15
CA ILE A 247 -3.50 -11.18 31.86
C ILE A 247 -3.07 -12.53 31.33
N SER A 248 -4.00 -13.35 30.86
CA SER A 248 -3.67 -14.63 30.22
C SER A 248 -3.27 -14.42 28.76
N ILE A 249 -2.51 -15.35 28.19
CA ILE A 249 -2.14 -15.28 26.77
C ILE A 249 -3.34 -15.56 25.88
N GLU A 250 -4.27 -16.39 26.31
CA GLU A 250 -5.52 -16.66 25.61
C GLU A 250 -6.40 -15.41 25.50
N GLU A 251 -6.47 -14.59 26.56
CA GLU A 251 -7.15 -13.30 26.54
C GLU A 251 -6.53 -12.37 25.49
N LEU A 252 -5.19 -12.25 25.46
CA LEU A 252 -4.48 -11.46 24.48
C LEU A 252 -4.67 -12.00 23.04
N ALA A 253 -4.67 -13.32 22.86
CA ALA A 253 -4.91 -13.95 21.57
C ALA A 253 -6.33 -13.71 21.07
N HIS A 254 -7.33 -13.69 21.95
CA HIS A 254 -8.71 -13.34 21.60
C HIS A 254 -8.80 -11.88 21.12
N ILE A 255 -8.22 -10.94 21.86
CA ILE A 255 -8.16 -9.52 21.47
C ILE A 255 -7.43 -9.33 20.15
N LYS A 256 -6.33 -10.06 19.93
CA LYS A 256 -5.64 -10.06 18.62
C LYS A 256 -6.57 -10.45 17.47
N GLN A 257 -7.38 -11.51 17.61
CA GLN A 257 -8.34 -11.89 16.56
C GLN A 257 -9.44 -10.84 16.36
N LYS A 258 -9.86 -10.18 17.44
CA LYS A 258 -10.93 -9.18 17.41
C LYS A 258 -10.47 -7.88 16.73
N TYR A 259 -9.33 -7.32 17.14
CA TYR A 259 -8.85 -6.01 16.69
C TYR A 259 -7.79 -6.08 15.56
N GLY A 260 -7.21 -7.25 15.34
CA GLY A 260 -6.16 -7.41 14.31
C GLY A 260 -4.86 -6.69 14.63
N ILE A 261 -4.54 -6.57 15.92
CA ILE A 261 -3.29 -6.03 16.44
C ILE A 261 -2.46 -7.16 17.08
N SER A 262 -1.14 -7.15 16.94
CA SER A 262 -0.28 -8.19 17.51
C SER A 262 -0.36 -8.25 19.04
N ILE A 263 -0.10 -9.42 19.65
CA ILE A 263 -0.03 -9.57 21.12
C ILE A 263 1.00 -8.59 21.69
N ALA A 264 2.14 -8.45 21.04
CA ALA A 264 3.14 -7.46 21.42
C ALA A 264 2.58 -6.03 21.35
N GLY A 265 1.83 -5.70 20.28
CA GLY A 265 1.15 -4.41 20.13
C GLY A 265 0.12 -4.14 21.22
N ILE A 266 -0.67 -5.16 21.61
CA ILE A 266 -1.62 -5.04 22.73
C ILE A 266 -0.89 -4.70 24.03
N ILE A 267 0.19 -5.39 24.35
CA ILE A 267 0.99 -5.13 25.55
C ILE A 267 1.60 -3.72 25.56
N PHE A 268 2.06 -3.25 24.39
CA PHE A 268 2.49 -1.85 24.25
C PHE A 268 1.35 -0.87 24.52
N ARG A 269 0.15 -1.11 23.98
CA ARG A 269 -1.04 -0.28 24.23
C ARG A 269 -1.41 -0.23 25.71
N LEU A 270 -1.45 -1.40 26.37
CA LEU A 270 -1.75 -1.47 27.80
C LEU A 270 -0.73 -0.70 28.64
N ARG A 271 0.55 -0.73 28.28
CA ARG A 271 1.62 0.03 28.95
C ARG A 271 1.51 1.52 28.69
N GLN A 272 1.24 1.91 27.46
CA GLN A 272 1.06 3.31 27.03
C GLN A 272 -0.12 3.99 27.76
N LEU A 273 -1.16 3.24 28.09
CA LEU A 273 -2.36 3.71 28.79
C LEU A 273 -2.29 3.46 30.31
N ASP A 274 -1.12 3.09 30.83
CA ASP A 274 -0.89 2.77 32.25
C ASP A 274 -1.83 1.72 32.86
N ILE A 275 -2.42 0.85 32.01
CA ILE A 275 -3.26 -0.27 32.46
C ILE A 275 -2.40 -1.36 33.12
N ILE A 276 -1.20 -1.59 32.60
CA ILE A 276 -0.18 -2.48 33.20
C ILE A 276 1.03 -1.67 33.63
N ASN A 277 1.69 -2.13 34.68
CA ASN A 277 2.90 -1.50 35.19
C ASN A 277 4.15 -1.99 34.45
N GLU A 278 5.28 -1.30 34.67
CA GLU A 278 6.56 -1.61 34.06
C GLU A 278 7.07 -3.04 34.34
N ALA A 279 6.82 -3.56 35.55
CA ALA A 279 7.25 -4.90 35.92
C ALA A 279 6.53 -5.97 35.11
N MET A 280 5.21 -5.79 34.85
CA MET A 280 4.42 -6.68 34.03
C MET A 280 4.84 -6.58 32.57
N PHE A 281 5.10 -5.38 32.05
CA PHE A 281 5.60 -5.14 30.71
C PHE A 281 6.94 -5.87 30.48
N LYS A 282 7.92 -5.70 31.38
CA LYS A 282 9.22 -6.39 31.31
C LYS A 282 9.07 -7.92 31.37
N ARG A 283 8.22 -8.44 32.25
CA ARG A 283 7.96 -9.87 32.39
C ARG A 283 7.42 -10.48 31.09
N PHE A 284 6.50 -9.77 30.43
CA PHE A 284 5.98 -10.21 29.13
C PHE A 284 7.12 -10.34 28.10
N TRP A 285 8.00 -9.34 27.98
CA TRP A 285 9.08 -9.36 27.00
C TRP A 285 10.11 -10.48 27.26
N ILE A 286 10.38 -10.77 28.53
CA ILE A 286 11.24 -11.90 28.89
C ILE A 286 10.61 -13.22 28.43
N ALA A 287 9.31 -13.42 28.72
CA ALA A 287 8.60 -14.62 28.30
C ALA A 287 8.47 -14.73 26.77
N ASN A 288 8.19 -13.61 26.08
CA ASN A 288 7.98 -13.58 24.63
C ASN A 288 9.25 -13.94 23.81
N LYS A 289 10.45 -13.70 24.37
CA LYS A 289 11.73 -14.11 23.71
C LYS A 289 11.74 -15.61 23.40
N THR A 290 11.25 -16.43 24.31
CA THR A 290 11.24 -17.90 24.17
C THR A 290 9.93 -18.39 23.57
N SER A 291 8.79 -17.87 24.02
CA SER A 291 7.47 -18.38 23.69
C SER A 291 6.94 -17.89 22.33
N LYS A 292 7.50 -16.79 21.79
CA LYS A 292 7.12 -16.21 20.49
C LYS A 292 5.59 -16.16 20.28
N PHE A 293 4.88 -15.54 21.21
CA PHE A 293 3.42 -15.58 21.29
C PHE A 293 2.71 -15.21 19.98
N ASP A 294 3.22 -14.21 19.26
CA ASP A 294 2.64 -13.80 17.98
C ASP A 294 2.79 -14.85 16.86
N GLU A 295 3.76 -15.77 16.97
CA GLU A 295 3.90 -16.90 16.06
C GLU A 295 2.96 -18.04 16.45
N ARG A 296 2.82 -18.28 17.76
CA ARG A 296 1.95 -19.32 18.32
C ARG A 296 0.46 -19.03 18.12
N TYR A 297 0.07 -17.74 18.11
CA TYR A 297 -1.31 -17.30 17.90
C TYR A 297 -1.40 -16.39 16.67
N PRO A 298 -1.33 -16.91 15.43
CA PRO A 298 -1.37 -16.13 14.23
C PRO A 298 -2.74 -15.45 14.02
N TYR A 299 -2.74 -14.25 13.49
CA TYR A 299 -3.96 -13.59 13.04
C TYR A 299 -4.49 -14.26 11.78
N LYS A 300 -5.78 -14.64 11.75
CA LYS A 300 -6.35 -15.53 10.75
C LYS A 300 -6.91 -14.82 9.52
N LYS A 301 -7.22 -13.52 9.61
CA LYS A 301 -7.81 -12.78 8.50
C LYS A 301 -6.73 -12.31 7.52
N GLU A 302 -6.97 -12.51 6.24
CA GLU A 302 -6.08 -12.03 5.18
C GLU A 302 -6.32 -10.55 4.87
N ILE A 303 -5.30 -9.91 4.30
CA ILE A 303 -5.36 -8.56 3.75
C ILE A 303 -5.46 -8.68 2.23
N LYS A 304 -6.48 -8.05 1.65
CA LYS A 304 -6.72 -8.03 0.20
C LYS A 304 -7.15 -6.63 -0.22
N THR A 305 -6.68 -6.21 -1.40
CA THR A 305 -7.21 -5.06 -2.12
C THR A 305 -8.28 -5.57 -3.07
N THR A 306 -9.45 -4.96 -3.10
CA THR A 306 -10.56 -5.41 -3.94
C THR A 306 -11.16 -4.29 -4.79
N ARG A 307 -11.01 -3.02 -4.35
CA ARG A 307 -11.67 -1.89 -5.02
C ARG A 307 -11.23 -1.75 -6.48
N PHE A 308 -9.95 -1.83 -6.79
CA PHE A 308 -9.45 -1.73 -8.16
C PHE A 308 -10.02 -2.83 -9.06
N GLN A 309 -10.05 -4.08 -8.57
CA GLN A 309 -10.64 -5.20 -9.32
C GLN A 309 -12.16 -5.02 -9.52
N ASN A 310 -12.85 -4.52 -8.51
CA ASN A 310 -14.28 -4.24 -8.59
C ASN A 310 -14.58 -3.12 -9.60
N LEU A 311 -13.76 -2.07 -9.65
CA LEU A 311 -13.90 -1.00 -10.66
C LEU A 311 -13.70 -1.53 -12.08
N LEU A 312 -12.71 -2.41 -12.30
CA LEU A 312 -12.48 -3.06 -13.59
C LEU A 312 -13.67 -3.95 -13.99
N ALA A 313 -14.17 -4.76 -13.07
CA ALA A 313 -15.34 -5.61 -13.31
C ALA A 313 -16.57 -4.76 -13.66
N HIS A 314 -16.84 -3.70 -12.89
CA HIS A 314 -17.93 -2.78 -13.15
C HIS A 314 -17.83 -2.13 -14.53
N ALA A 315 -16.66 -1.55 -14.86
CA ALA A 315 -16.49 -0.90 -16.16
C ALA A 315 -16.62 -1.87 -17.34
N TYR A 316 -16.21 -3.13 -17.17
CA TYR A 316 -16.34 -4.14 -18.21
C TYR A 316 -17.78 -4.65 -18.36
N SER A 317 -18.47 -4.94 -17.25
CA SER A 317 -19.87 -5.41 -17.28
C SER A 317 -20.83 -4.37 -17.85
N GLU A 318 -20.57 -3.08 -17.63
CA GLU A 318 -21.37 -1.96 -18.18
C GLU A 318 -20.87 -1.48 -19.56
N GLU A 319 -19.96 -2.24 -20.20
CA GLU A 319 -19.40 -1.95 -21.54
C GLU A 319 -18.68 -0.59 -21.65
N PHE A 320 -18.27 0.05 -20.54
CA PHE A 320 -17.44 1.27 -20.57
C PHE A 320 -16.04 0.99 -21.12
N ILE A 321 -15.56 -0.24 -21.00
CA ILE A 321 -14.27 -0.68 -21.54
C ILE A 321 -14.41 -1.99 -22.31
N SER A 322 -13.61 -2.13 -23.39
CA SER A 322 -13.51 -3.38 -24.15
C SER A 322 -12.69 -4.44 -23.37
N LEU A 323 -12.78 -5.70 -23.79
CA LEU A 323 -11.94 -6.79 -23.26
C LEU A 323 -10.44 -6.49 -23.40
N SER A 324 -10.01 -5.89 -24.51
CA SER A 324 -8.60 -5.49 -24.72
C SER A 324 -8.19 -4.42 -23.69
N LYS A 325 -9.05 -3.43 -23.42
CA LYS A 325 -8.79 -2.40 -22.41
C LYS A 325 -8.81 -2.96 -20.99
N LEU A 326 -9.69 -3.90 -20.70
CA LEU A 326 -9.71 -4.64 -19.44
C LEU A 326 -8.40 -5.40 -19.23
N ALA A 327 -7.92 -6.13 -20.23
CA ALA A 327 -6.65 -6.85 -20.18
C ALA A 327 -5.46 -5.88 -19.92
N GLU A 328 -5.44 -4.74 -20.62
CA GLU A 328 -4.43 -3.68 -20.42
C GLU A 328 -4.46 -3.14 -18.98
N LEU A 329 -5.63 -2.72 -18.49
CA LEU A 329 -5.77 -2.11 -17.15
C LEU A 329 -5.58 -3.12 -16.02
N SER A 330 -6.01 -4.37 -16.19
CA SER A 330 -5.79 -5.43 -15.20
C SER A 330 -4.32 -5.89 -15.18
N GLY A 331 -3.57 -5.70 -16.28
CA GLY A 331 -2.22 -6.24 -16.46
C GLY A 331 -2.21 -7.74 -16.71
N LEU A 332 -3.33 -8.31 -17.15
CA LEU A 332 -3.51 -9.73 -17.51
C LEU A 332 -3.41 -9.92 -19.03
N GLY A 333 -3.18 -11.14 -19.46
CA GLY A 333 -3.44 -11.53 -20.85
C GLY A 333 -4.94 -11.43 -21.16
N VAL A 334 -5.30 -11.35 -22.45
CA VAL A 334 -6.71 -11.23 -22.88
C VAL A 334 -7.52 -12.44 -22.41
N ASP A 335 -6.98 -13.65 -22.56
CA ASP A 335 -7.65 -14.89 -22.16
C ASP A 335 -7.84 -14.97 -20.63
N ASP A 336 -6.81 -14.59 -19.85
CA ASP A 336 -6.88 -14.54 -18.38
C ASP A 336 -7.88 -13.48 -17.89
N ALA A 337 -7.93 -12.33 -18.58
CA ALA A 337 -8.89 -11.27 -18.27
C ALA A 337 -10.33 -11.76 -18.55
N LEU A 338 -10.55 -12.43 -19.70
CA LEU A 338 -11.84 -13.01 -20.02
C LEU A 338 -12.25 -14.10 -19.02
N GLN A 339 -11.34 -14.99 -18.66
CA GLN A 339 -11.61 -16.01 -17.66
C GLN A 339 -12.00 -15.43 -16.29
N LYS A 340 -11.34 -14.33 -15.89
CA LYS A 340 -11.55 -13.72 -14.57
C LYS A 340 -12.80 -12.84 -14.48
N TYR A 341 -13.16 -12.14 -15.56
CA TYR A 341 -14.18 -11.09 -15.56
C TYR A 341 -15.30 -11.33 -16.56
N GLY A 342 -15.24 -12.38 -17.38
CA GLY A 342 -16.15 -12.58 -18.51
C GLY A 342 -17.50 -13.21 -18.16
N GLU A 343 -17.69 -13.73 -16.93
CA GLU A 343 -19.01 -14.22 -16.49
C GLU A 343 -19.88 -13.04 -16.08
N ILE A 344 -20.82 -12.67 -16.95
CA ILE A 344 -21.78 -11.57 -16.76
C ILE A 344 -23.19 -12.16 -16.87
N PHE A 345 -24.12 -11.80 -15.97
CA PHE A 345 -25.54 -12.21 -15.98
C PHE A 345 -26.48 -11.02 -16.00
#